data_cf1caade4f01daf98a26a0b89c21a3ed
#
_entry.id   cf1caade4f01daf98a26a0b89c21a3ed
#
_cell.length_a   1.000
_cell.length_b   1.000
_cell.length_c   1.000
_cell.angle_alpha   90.00
_cell.angle_beta   90.00
_cell.angle_gamma   90.00
#
_symmetry.space_group_name_H-M   'P 1'
#
loop_
_entity.id
_entity.type
_entity.pdbx_description
1 polymer ?
#
loop_
_entity_poly.entity_id
_entity_poly.type
_entity_poly.pdbx_seq_one_letter_code
_entity_poly.pdbx_strand_id
1 'polypeptide(L)'
;MTEKQMKIVGWIATFMSVMMYVSYIPQILDNLAGHKGNFIQPAVAALNCCLWCYYGFFKEERDIPIVAANIPGIILGIITALTALI
;
A
#
# COMPACT_ATOMS: atom_id res chain seq x y z
N MET A 1 15.09 -16.80 15.14
CA MET A 1 14.56 -15.45 15.45
C MET A 1 13.40 -15.59 16.45
N THR A 2 13.39 -14.77 17.50
CA THR A 2 12.31 -14.83 18.49
C THR A 2 11.03 -14.16 17.95
N GLU A 3 9.89 -14.45 18.61
CA GLU A 3 8.64 -13.77 18.26
C GLU A 3 8.74 -12.26 18.40
N LYS A 4 9.46 -11.80 19.43
CA LYS A 4 9.67 -10.36 19.64
C LYS A 4 10.46 -9.74 18.50
N GLN A 5 11.50 -10.43 18.03
CA GLN A 5 12.31 -9.98 16.90
C GLN A 5 11.47 -9.95 15.62
N MET A 6 10.63 -10.97 15.40
CA MET A 6 9.75 -11.00 14.25
C MET A 6 8.72 -9.86 14.26
N LYS A 7 8.18 -9.53 15.44
CA LYS A 7 7.27 -8.38 15.57
C LYS A 7 7.97 -7.07 15.19
N ILE A 8 9.21 -6.89 15.66
CA ILE A 8 9.99 -5.69 15.34
C ILE A 8 10.20 -5.59 13.84
N VAL A 9 10.60 -6.69 13.19
CA VAL A 9 10.77 -6.73 11.73
C VAL A 9 9.46 -6.39 11.02
N GLY A 10 8.34 -6.94 11.50
CA GLY A 10 7.02 -6.67 10.92
C GLY A 10 6.66 -5.19 10.97
N TRP A 11 6.92 -4.51 12.08
CA TRP A 11 6.62 -3.09 12.18
C TRP A 11 7.59 -2.21 11.41
N ILE A 12 8.87 -2.60 11.30
CA ILE A 12 9.82 -1.91 10.43
C ILE A 12 9.36 -2.03 8.97
N ALA A 13 8.98 -3.24 8.56
CA ALA A 13 8.47 -3.47 7.21
C ALA A 13 7.20 -2.65 6.94
N THR A 14 6.32 -2.54 7.94
CA THR A 14 5.11 -1.71 7.85
C THR A 14 5.48 -0.25 7.58
N PHE A 15 6.43 0.28 8.35
CA PHE A 15 6.89 1.66 8.17
C PHE A 15 7.42 1.88 6.75
N MET A 16 8.26 0.97 6.27
CA MET A 16 8.83 1.07 4.92
C MET A 16 7.74 1.01 3.84
N SER A 17 6.74 0.14 4.03
CA SER A 17 5.62 0.03 3.09
C SER A 17 4.79 1.32 3.05
N VAL A 18 4.50 1.90 4.21
CA VAL A 18 3.77 3.16 4.27
C VAL A 18 4.55 4.26 3.55
N MET A 19 5.86 4.34 3.77
CA MET A 19 6.70 5.32 3.08
C MET A 19 6.68 5.11 1.56
N MET A 20 6.68 3.86 1.11
CA MET A 20 6.60 3.53 -0.30
C MET A 20 5.28 4.05 -0.92
N TYR A 21 4.15 3.84 -0.23
CA TYR A 21 2.87 4.30 -0.75
C TYR A 21 2.69 5.81 -0.62
N VAL A 22 3.25 6.44 0.42
CA VAL A 22 3.26 7.90 0.53
C VAL A 22 3.97 8.53 -0.68
N SER A 23 4.94 7.83 -1.26
CA SER A 23 5.65 8.32 -2.45
C SER A 23 4.75 8.41 -3.70
N TYR A 24 3.54 7.83 -3.68
CA TYR A 24 2.55 8.07 -4.72
C TYR A 24 2.02 9.50 -4.73
N ILE A 25 2.15 10.24 -3.63
CA ILE A 25 1.62 11.61 -3.54
C ILE A 25 2.22 12.51 -4.64
N PRO A 26 3.54 12.54 -4.86
CA PRO A 26 4.10 13.29 -6.00
C PRO A 26 3.52 12.86 -7.35
N GLN A 27 3.29 11.56 -7.54
CA GLN A 27 2.71 11.05 -8.78
C GLN A 27 1.27 11.53 -8.96
N ILE A 28 0.49 11.57 -7.87
CA ILE A 28 -0.87 12.10 -7.89
C ILE A 28 -0.86 13.57 -8.33
N LEU A 29 0.05 14.35 -7.75
CA LEU A 29 0.18 15.76 -8.10
C LEU A 29 0.57 15.95 -9.57
N ASP A 30 1.49 15.12 -10.08
CA ASP A 30 1.87 15.14 -11.48
C ASP A 30 0.69 14.77 -12.39
N ASN A 31 -0.09 13.75 -12.02
CA ASN A 31 -1.27 13.35 -12.76
C ASN A 31 -2.28 14.50 -12.87
N LEU A 32 -2.51 15.20 -11.76
CA LEU A 32 -3.44 16.33 -11.72
C LEU A 32 -2.92 17.53 -12.51
N ALA A 33 -1.61 17.66 -12.65
CA ALA A 33 -0.98 18.73 -13.43
C ALA A 33 -0.92 18.41 -14.93
N GLY A 34 -1.39 17.25 -15.34
CA GLY A 34 -1.40 16.82 -16.74
C GLY A 34 -0.24 15.92 -17.14
N HIS A 35 0.71 15.69 -16.25
CA HIS A 35 1.84 14.80 -16.49
C HIS A 35 1.49 13.38 -15.98
N LYS A 36 0.60 12.73 -16.70
CA LYS A 36 -0.01 11.47 -16.24
C LYS A 36 0.96 10.30 -16.37
N GLY A 37 1.07 9.53 -15.29
CA GLY A 37 1.78 8.26 -15.28
C GLY A 37 0.89 7.12 -15.73
N ASN A 38 1.44 5.90 -15.68
CA ASN A 38 0.72 4.69 -16.04
C ASN A 38 -0.27 4.32 -14.92
N PHE A 39 -1.54 4.10 -15.26
CA PHE A 39 -2.56 3.74 -14.27
C PHE A 39 -2.50 2.27 -13.87
N ILE A 40 -1.88 1.41 -14.66
CA ILE A 40 -1.89 -0.05 -14.44
C ILE A 40 -1.16 -0.43 -13.15
N GLN A 41 0.03 0.10 -12.96
CA GLN A 41 0.85 -0.24 -11.79
C GLN A 41 0.17 0.13 -10.47
N PRO A 42 -0.34 1.36 -10.27
CA PRO A 42 -1.05 1.66 -9.02
C PRO A 42 -2.37 0.91 -8.88
N ALA A 43 -3.07 0.59 -9.97
CA ALA A 43 -4.28 -0.21 -9.91
C ALA A 43 -3.98 -1.63 -9.42
N VAL A 44 -2.94 -2.26 -9.97
CA VAL A 44 -2.50 -3.59 -9.54
C VAL A 44 -2.01 -3.55 -8.08
N ALA A 45 -1.30 -2.50 -7.71
CA ALA A 45 -0.84 -2.32 -6.32
C ALA A 45 -2.03 -2.24 -5.36
N ALA A 46 -3.07 -1.49 -5.70
CA ALA A 46 -4.27 -1.38 -4.88
C ALA A 46 -4.97 -2.74 -4.73
N LEU A 47 -5.09 -3.48 -5.82
CA LEU A 47 -5.69 -4.82 -5.78
C LEU A 47 -4.86 -5.77 -4.91
N ASN A 48 -3.54 -5.76 -5.09
CA ASN A 48 -2.64 -6.56 -4.28
C ASN A 48 -2.77 -6.23 -2.79
N CYS A 49 -2.85 -4.94 -2.46
CA CYS A 49 -3.02 -4.50 -1.08
C CYS A 49 -4.36 -4.96 -0.50
N CYS A 50 -5.44 -4.95 -1.29
CA CYS A 50 -6.73 -5.47 -0.86
C CYS A 50 -6.64 -6.94 -0.49
N LEU A 51 -5.96 -7.74 -1.32
CA LEU A 51 -5.80 -9.17 -1.07
C LEU A 51 -4.98 -9.42 0.21
N TRP A 52 -3.91 -8.67 0.43
CA TRP A 52 -3.10 -8.81 1.63
C TRP A 52 -3.85 -8.36 2.89
N CYS A 53 -4.66 -7.31 2.80
CA CYS A 53 -5.51 -6.89 3.92
C CYS A 53 -6.53 -7.98 4.26
N TYR A 54 -7.16 -8.57 3.25
CA TYR A 54 -8.09 -9.68 3.46
C TYR A 54 -7.40 -10.86 4.14
N TYR A 55 -6.24 -11.26 3.59
CA TYR A 55 -5.46 -12.36 4.14
C TYR A 55 -5.07 -12.10 5.60
N GLY A 56 -4.50 -10.92 5.88
CA GLY A 56 -3.99 -10.61 7.22
C GLY A 56 -5.10 -10.44 8.26
N PHE A 57 -6.26 -9.92 7.84
CA PHE A 57 -7.36 -9.66 8.77
C PHE A 57 -8.18 -10.91 9.08
N PHE A 58 -8.36 -11.78 8.09
CA PHE A 58 -9.24 -12.94 8.23
C PHE A 58 -8.54 -14.26 8.53
N LYS A 59 -7.22 -14.30 8.61
CA LYS A 59 -6.51 -15.50 9.05
C LYS A 59 -6.75 -15.71 10.55
N GLU A 60 -6.57 -16.95 11.03
CA GLU A 60 -6.83 -17.31 12.43
C GLU A 60 -6.12 -16.39 13.42
N GLU A 61 -4.82 -16.17 13.22
CA GLU A 61 -4.05 -15.21 13.99
C GLU A 61 -3.86 -13.98 13.14
N ARG A 62 -4.66 -12.94 13.37
CA ARG A 62 -4.60 -11.72 12.56
C ARG A 62 -3.21 -11.13 12.53
N ASP A 63 -2.78 -10.78 11.35
CA ASP A 63 -1.49 -10.13 11.14
C ASP A 63 -1.73 -8.62 10.95
N ILE A 64 -1.77 -7.90 12.06
CA ILE A 64 -2.06 -6.47 12.04
C ILE A 64 -0.98 -5.66 11.30
N PRO A 65 0.32 -5.95 11.44
CA PRO A 65 1.33 -5.24 10.64
C PRO A 65 1.08 -5.33 9.13
N ILE A 66 0.71 -6.50 8.62
CA ILE A 66 0.40 -6.66 7.19
C ILE A 66 -0.79 -5.79 6.79
N VAL A 67 -1.86 -5.79 7.61
CA VAL A 67 -3.03 -4.96 7.33
C VAL A 67 -2.66 -3.48 7.34
N ALA A 68 -1.96 -3.04 8.38
CA ALA A 68 -1.54 -1.64 8.51
C ALA A 68 -0.62 -1.20 7.37
N ALA A 69 0.26 -2.12 6.90
CA ALA A 69 1.18 -1.82 5.80
C ALA A 69 0.43 -1.61 4.48
N ASN A 70 -0.70 -2.30 4.29
CA ASN A 70 -1.38 -2.34 2.99
C ASN A 70 -2.56 -1.38 2.87
N ILE A 71 -3.14 -0.91 3.98
CA ILE A 71 -4.25 0.05 3.92
C ILE A 71 -3.87 1.33 3.15
N PRO A 72 -2.74 1.99 3.44
CA PRO A 72 -2.35 3.17 2.66
C PRO A 72 -2.17 2.86 1.17
N GLY A 73 -1.71 1.65 0.85
CA GLY A 73 -1.54 1.23 -0.54
C GLY A 73 -2.87 1.13 -1.29
N ILE A 74 -3.94 0.70 -0.62
CA ILE A 74 -5.26 0.66 -1.22
C ILE A 74 -5.71 2.09 -1.56
N ILE A 75 -5.65 2.98 -0.59
CA ILE A 75 -6.14 4.35 -0.74
C ILE A 75 -5.32 5.11 -1.79
N LEU A 76 -4.01 5.14 -1.60
CA LEU A 76 -3.13 5.92 -2.48
C LEU A 76 -3.00 5.29 -3.86
N GLY A 77 -3.03 3.96 -3.95
CA GLY A 77 -3.01 3.28 -5.23
C GLY A 77 -4.25 3.59 -6.07
N ILE A 78 -5.42 3.57 -5.45
CA ILE A 78 -6.68 3.91 -6.13
C ILE A 78 -6.64 5.36 -6.62
N ILE A 79 -6.26 6.30 -5.75
CA ILE A 79 -6.20 7.71 -6.11
C ILE A 79 -5.21 7.93 -7.26
N THR A 80 -4.05 7.30 -7.19
CA THR A 80 -3.03 7.42 -8.24
C THR A 80 -3.53 6.88 -9.56
N ALA A 81 -4.20 5.71 -9.55
CA ALA A 81 -4.74 5.12 -10.76
C ALA A 81 -5.85 6.01 -11.37
N LEU A 82 -6.78 6.49 -10.53
CA LEU A 82 -7.89 7.32 -11.01
C LEU A 82 -7.40 8.65 -11.58
N THR A 83 -6.45 9.30 -10.92
CA THR A 83 -5.91 10.58 -11.42
C THR A 83 -5.12 10.40 -12.72
N ALA A 84 -4.55 9.22 -12.96
CA ALA A 84 -3.90 8.91 -14.23
C ALA A 84 -4.91 8.71 -15.37
N LEU A 85 -6.14 8.30 -15.05
CA LEU A 85 -7.19 8.04 -16.06
C LEU A 85 -7.98 9.29 -16.44
N ILE A 86 -8.13 10.23 -15.54
CA ILE A 86 -8.91 11.44 -15.81
C ILE A 86 -8.01 12.51 -16.41
#